data_ad3d9fabf38cc50510ae91458ffa78fb
#
_entry.id   ad3d9fabf38cc50510ae91458ffa78fb
#
_cell.length_a   1.000
_cell.length_b   1.000
_cell.length_c   1.000
_cell.angle_alpha   90.00
_cell.angle_beta   90.00
_cell.angle_gamma   90.00
#
_symmetry.space_group_name_H-M   'P 1'
#
loop_
_entity.id
_entity.type
_entity.pdbx_description
1 polymer ?
#
loop_
_entity_poly.entity_id
_entity_poly.type
_entity_poly.pdbx_seq_one_letter_code
_entity_poly.pdbx_strand_id
1 'polypeptide(L)'
;SNDNTVAFVAAQTETETEDQIMTRIRERFDILNEMTKACVNGDIRAMIVSGPPGVGKSFGVEREIEKATLFDKLAGKRLRAEVVKGSATPIGLYQTLYKYSDANCVLVFDDCDSILLDDVALNLLKGALDSGKKRTISWLSESSALRREGIPDRFEFKGSVIFITNLKFDTMKSQKLRDHLDALQSRCHYLDLTLDTMRDKVLRIKQIAKDGVLFSDYDFEPVVQDEIVEFMESNQNRLREMSLRMALKIADLRKSFAGNWKRMAETTCMKSA
;
A
#
# COMPACT_ATOMS: atom_id res chain seq x y z
N SER A 1 -6.20 32.20 36.08
CA SER A 1 -7.18 31.47 35.23
C SER A 1 -6.49 30.67 34.07
N ASN A 2 -5.15 30.61 34.04
CA ASN A 2 -4.42 29.86 32.99
C ASN A 2 -4.10 28.39 33.36
N ASP A 3 -4.22 28.01 34.61
CA ASP A 3 -3.87 26.66 35.07
C ASP A 3 -4.90 25.59 34.69
N ASN A 4 -6.16 25.97 34.53
CA ASN A 4 -7.23 25.03 34.19
C ASN A 4 -7.22 24.61 32.71
N THR A 5 -6.66 25.44 31.81
CA THR A 5 -6.61 25.15 30.37
C THR A 5 -5.48 24.14 30.05
N VAL A 6 -4.37 24.28 30.75
CA VAL A 6 -3.21 23.37 30.59
C VAL A 6 -3.51 21.96 31.14
N ALA A 7 -4.22 21.89 32.27
CA ALA A 7 -4.63 20.62 32.87
C ALA A 7 -5.67 19.88 32.00
N PHE A 8 -6.56 20.62 31.30
CA PHE A 8 -7.57 20.05 30.42
C PHE A 8 -6.96 19.46 29.13
N VAL A 9 -5.95 20.15 28.57
CA VAL A 9 -5.22 19.64 27.38
C VAL A 9 -4.35 18.43 27.74
N ALA A 10 -3.76 18.39 28.93
CA ALA A 10 -2.99 17.23 29.42
C ALA A 10 -3.88 16.02 29.71
N ALA A 11 -5.12 16.20 30.15
CA ALA A 11 -6.07 15.11 30.39
C ALA A 11 -6.61 14.48 29.08
N GLN A 12 -6.53 15.20 27.96
CA GLN A 12 -6.95 14.67 26.65
C GLN A 12 -5.86 13.86 25.94
N THR A 13 -4.64 13.82 26.45
CA THR A 13 -3.54 13.01 25.93
C THR A 13 -3.38 11.69 26.70
N GLU A 14 -4.48 11.09 27.17
CA GLU A 14 -4.40 9.71 27.65
C GLU A 14 -3.89 8.82 26.52
N THR A 15 -2.75 8.18 26.80
CA THR A 15 -2.12 7.26 25.86
C THR A 15 -3.08 6.10 25.60
N GLU A 16 -3.42 5.82 24.33
CA GLU A 16 -4.21 4.66 23.95
C GLU A 16 -3.64 3.39 24.56
N THR A 17 -4.48 2.49 25.02
CA THR A 17 -4.06 1.14 25.44
C THR A 17 -3.66 0.31 24.22
N GLU A 18 -2.92 -0.78 24.44
CA GLU A 18 -2.57 -1.71 23.34
C GLU A 18 -3.81 -2.24 22.63
N ASP A 19 -4.86 -2.60 23.38
CA ASP A 19 -6.11 -3.10 22.79
C ASP A 19 -6.81 -2.03 21.95
N GLN A 20 -6.80 -0.78 22.39
CA GLN A 20 -7.36 0.34 21.62
C GLN A 20 -6.59 0.55 20.31
N ILE A 21 -5.27 0.51 20.36
CA ILE A 21 -4.42 0.63 19.15
C ILE A 21 -4.66 -0.53 18.21
N MET A 22 -4.67 -1.77 18.69
CA MET A 22 -4.91 -2.95 17.88
C MET A 22 -6.29 -2.95 17.24
N THR A 23 -7.31 -2.50 17.96
CA THR A 23 -8.67 -2.35 17.42
C THR A 23 -8.72 -1.30 16.32
N ARG A 24 -8.09 -0.14 16.53
CA ARG A 24 -8.00 0.92 15.53
C ARG A 24 -7.29 0.45 14.25
N ILE A 25 -6.18 -0.25 14.39
CA ILE A 25 -5.41 -0.79 13.26
C ILE A 25 -6.24 -1.85 12.53
N ARG A 26 -6.86 -2.78 13.25
CA ARG A 26 -7.71 -3.83 12.68
C ARG A 26 -8.84 -3.23 11.85
N GLU A 27 -9.53 -2.26 12.37
CA GLU A 27 -10.63 -1.58 11.69
C GLU A 27 -10.17 -0.94 10.37
N ARG A 28 -9.02 -0.29 10.36
CA ARG A 28 -8.48 0.35 9.15
C ARG A 28 -8.09 -0.66 8.08
N PHE A 29 -7.51 -1.80 8.46
CA PHE A 29 -7.18 -2.87 7.51
C PHE A 29 -8.43 -3.61 7.03
N ASP A 30 -9.45 -3.74 7.85
CA ASP A 30 -10.75 -4.28 7.41
C ASP A 30 -11.40 -3.34 6.39
N ILE A 31 -11.33 -2.04 6.60
CA ILE A 31 -11.79 -1.04 5.63
C ILE A 31 -10.99 -1.14 4.33
N LEU A 32 -9.67 -1.30 4.40
CA LEU A 32 -8.84 -1.52 3.21
C LEU A 32 -9.33 -2.71 2.39
N ASN A 33 -9.62 -3.83 3.03
CA ASN A 33 -10.12 -5.03 2.36
C ASN A 33 -11.49 -4.80 1.70
N GLU A 34 -12.42 -4.16 2.40
CA GLU A 34 -13.75 -3.85 1.87
C GLU A 34 -13.69 -2.85 0.70
N MET A 35 -12.86 -1.82 0.82
CA MET A 35 -12.65 -0.83 -0.24
C MET A 35 -12.00 -1.45 -1.47
N THR A 36 -11.07 -2.38 -1.30
CA THR A 36 -10.45 -3.12 -2.39
C THR A 36 -11.48 -3.96 -3.13
N LYS A 37 -12.35 -4.66 -2.42
CA LYS A 37 -13.46 -5.41 -3.03
C LYS A 37 -14.36 -4.50 -3.86
N ALA A 38 -14.68 -3.33 -3.35
CA ALA A 38 -15.50 -2.35 -4.07
C ALA A 38 -14.83 -1.85 -5.36
N CYS A 39 -13.51 -1.64 -5.34
CA CYS A 39 -12.74 -1.31 -6.55
C CYS A 39 -12.77 -2.45 -7.58
N VAL A 40 -12.55 -3.68 -7.12
CA VAL A 40 -12.57 -4.88 -7.99
C VAL A 40 -13.94 -5.08 -8.64
N ASN A 41 -15.01 -4.79 -7.91
CA ASN A 41 -16.38 -4.91 -8.42
C ASN A 41 -16.82 -3.72 -9.29
N GLY A 42 -16.00 -2.68 -9.39
CA GLY A 42 -16.31 -1.48 -10.15
C GLY A 42 -17.25 -0.49 -9.44
N ASP A 43 -17.56 -0.72 -8.17
CA ASP A 43 -18.42 0.18 -7.37
C ASP A 43 -17.68 1.46 -6.99
N ILE A 44 -16.35 1.40 -6.88
CA ILE A 44 -15.48 2.52 -6.61
C ILE A 44 -14.45 2.62 -7.75
N ARG A 45 -14.32 3.82 -8.33
CA ARG A 45 -13.40 4.05 -9.47
C ARG A 45 -11.95 4.12 -9.06
N ALA A 46 -11.68 4.69 -7.88
CA ALA A 46 -10.30 4.92 -7.47
C ALA A 46 -10.15 5.04 -5.96
N MET A 47 -9.04 4.51 -5.48
CA MET A 47 -8.64 4.57 -4.08
C MET A 47 -7.14 4.86 -3.99
N ILE A 48 -6.77 5.71 -3.03
CA ILE A 48 -5.38 5.90 -2.60
C ILE A 48 -5.23 5.33 -1.20
N VAL A 49 -4.26 4.45 -1.03
CA VAL A 49 -3.89 3.86 0.26
C VAL A 49 -2.52 4.41 0.66
N SER A 50 -2.48 5.16 1.73
CA SER A 50 -1.28 5.79 2.25
C SER A 50 -0.91 5.20 3.61
N GLY A 51 0.36 5.11 3.90
CA GLY A 51 0.87 4.62 5.18
C GLY A 51 2.35 4.26 5.10
N PRO A 52 2.99 3.98 6.23
CA PRO A 52 4.40 3.63 6.24
C PRO A 52 4.67 2.32 5.50
N PRO A 53 5.91 2.12 5.00
CA PRO A 53 6.28 0.88 4.33
C PRO A 53 6.25 -0.32 5.28
N GLY A 54 6.00 -1.51 4.73
CA GLY A 54 6.15 -2.76 5.46
C GLY A 54 5.10 -3.06 6.52
N VAL A 55 3.88 -2.52 6.39
CA VAL A 55 2.77 -2.73 7.35
C VAL A 55 1.64 -3.60 6.80
N GLY A 56 1.75 -4.08 5.56
CA GLY A 56 0.80 -4.98 4.95
C GLY A 56 -0.21 -4.35 3.98
N LYS A 57 0.03 -3.11 3.52
CA LYS A 57 -0.85 -2.45 2.53
C LYS A 57 -0.98 -3.27 1.25
N SER A 58 0.16 -3.58 0.63
CA SER A 58 0.23 -4.34 -0.62
C SER A 58 -0.35 -5.74 -0.47
N PHE A 59 0.00 -6.41 0.61
CA PHE A 59 -0.50 -7.76 0.91
C PHE A 59 -2.03 -7.78 0.98
N GLY A 60 -2.64 -6.84 1.69
CA GLY A 60 -4.10 -6.76 1.83
C GLY A 60 -4.80 -6.55 0.49
N VAL A 61 -4.30 -5.62 -0.32
CA VAL A 61 -4.86 -5.34 -1.65
C VAL A 61 -4.68 -6.53 -2.59
N GLU A 62 -3.48 -7.08 -2.70
CA GLU A 62 -3.18 -8.20 -3.59
C GLU A 62 -3.99 -9.45 -3.24
N ARG A 63 -4.18 -9.72 -1.95
CA ARG A 63 -4.98 -10.86 -1.46
C ARG A 63 -6.44 -10.76 -1.92
N GLU A 64 -7.04 -9.59 -1.82
CA GLU A 64 -8.43 -9.39 -2.26
C GLU A 64 -8.57 -9.52 -3.76
N ILE A 65 -7.58 -9.05 -4.52
CA ILE A 65 -7.55 -9.19 -5.98
C ILE A 65 -7.39 -10.66 -6.37
N GLU A 66 -6.50 -11.40 -5.73
CA GLU A 66 -6.31 -12.83 -5.99
C GLU A 66 -7.60 -13.61 -5.75
N LYS A 67 -8.31 -13.35 -4.65
CA LYS A 67 -9.61 -13.98 -4.37
C LYS A 67 -10.62 -13.70 -5.47
N ALA A 68 -10.70 -12.46 -5.93
CA ALA A 68 -11.67 -12.04 -6.92
C ALA A 68 -11.38 -12.59 -8.33
N THR A 69 -10.11 -12.84 -8.65
CA THR A 69 -9.66 -13.29 -9.98
C THR A 69 -9.33 -14.77 -10.04
N LEU A 70 -9.50 -15.51 -8.95
CA LEU A 70 -9.12 -16.92 -8.84
C LEU A 70 -9.78 -17.79 -9.91
N PHE A 71 -11.09 -17.64 -10.13
CA PHE A 71 -11.81 -18.45 -11.12
C PHE A 71 -11.36 -18.16 -12.54
N ASP A 72 -11.10 -16.90 -12.87
CA ASP A 72 -10.58 -16.50 -14.18
C ASP A 72 -9.20 -17.11 -14.44
N LYS A 73 -8.34 -17.11 -13.42
CA LYS A 73 -7.02 -17.70 -13.48
C LYS A 73 -7.09 -19.21 -13.70
N LEU A 74 -7.93 -19.91 -12.94
CA LEU A 74 -8.13 -21.36 -13.07
C LEU A 74 -8.74 -21.75 -14.41
N ALA A 75 -9.59 -20.90 -14.97
CA ALA A 75 -10.21 -21.11 -16.29
C ALA A 75 -9.31 -20.72 -17.47
N GLY A 76 -8.07 -20.24 -17.20
CA GLY A 76 -7.15 -19.78 -18.24
C GLY A 76 -7.60 -18.52 -18.96
N LYS A 77 -8.55 -17.76 -18.40
CA LYS A 77 -9.02 -16.49 -18.97
C LYS A 77 -7.98 -15.39 -18.75
N ARG A 78 -8.04 -14.34 -19.60
CA ARG A 78 -7.24 -13.13 -19.41
C ARG A 78 -7.54 -12.52 -18.05
N LEU A 79 -6.48 -12.23 -17.29
CA LEU A 79 -6.61 -11.56 -16.01
C LEU A 79 -7.08 -10.11 -16.22
N ARG A 80 -8.07 -9.70 -15.44
CA ARG A 80 -8.62 -8.34 -15.43
C ARG A 80 -7.96 -7.40 -14.42
N ALA A 81 -6.88 -7.86 -13.82
CA ALA A 81 -6.14 -7.09 -12.81
C ALA A 81 -4.63 -7.15 -13.08
N GLU A 82 -3.95 -6.06 -12.81
CA GLU A 82 -2.50 -5.99 -12.84
C GLU A 82 -1.98 -5.15 -11.69
N VAL A 83 -0.89 -5.59 -11.07
CA VAL A 83 -0.14 -4.82 -10.08
C VAL A 83 1.14 -4.33 -10.73
N VAL A 84 1.25 -3.01 -10.88
CA VAL A 84 2.43 -2.33 -11.41
C VAL A 84 3.27 -1.86 -10.24
N LYS A 85 4.55 -2.23 -10.24
CA LYS A 85 5.53 -1.84 -9.20
C LYS A 85 6.69 -1.08 -9.82
N GLY A 86 7.22 -0.10 -9.08
CA GLY A 86 8.39 0.65 -9.49
C GLY A 86 8.10 1.79 -10.46
N SER A 87 9.00 2.02 -11.40
CA SER A 87 8.94 3.13 -12.34
C SER A 87 8.13 2.81 -13.58
N ALA A 88 7.37 3.78 -14.06
CA ALA A 88 6.72 3.72 -15.36
C ALA A 88 6.91 5.04 -16.10
N THR A 89 7.12 4.98 -17.42
CA THR A 89 7.10 6.17 -18.27
C THR A 89 5.66 6.60 -18.52
N PRO A 90 5.41 7.88 -18.88
CA PRO A 90 4.06 8.33 -19.24
C PRO A 90 3.44 7.51 -20.37
N ILE A 91 4.23 7.15 -21.40
CA ILE A 91 3.73 6.31 -22.50
C ILE A 91 3.42 4.88 -22.03
N GLY A 92 4.25 4.31 -21.16
CA GLY A 92 3.99 3.01 -20.54
C GLY A 92 2.72 3.02 -19.69
N LEU A 93 2.48 4.11 -18.96
CA LEU A 93 1.24 4.31 -18.22
C LEU A 93 0.03 4.35 -19.17
N TYR A 94 0.12 5.09 -20.26
CA TYR A 94 -0.94 5.17 -21.26
C TYR A 94 -1.27 3.78 -21.84
N GLN A 95 -0.24 3.02 -22.21
CA GLN A 95 -0.40 1.64 -22.72
C GLN A 95 -1.07 0.73 -21.69
N THR A 96 -0.69 0.82 -20.43
CA THR A 96 -1.26 0.02 -19.33
C THR A 96 -2.72 0.40 -19.09
N LEU A 97 -3.05 1.68 -19.06
CA LEU A 97 -4.42 2.15 -18.93
C LEU A 97 -5.31 1.65 -20.07
N TYR A 98 -4.80 1.64 -21.30
CA TYR A 98 -5.54 1.09 -22.44
C TYR A 98 -5.82 -0.41 -22.29
N LYS A 99 -4.79 -1.17 -21.91
CA LYS A 99 -4.91 -2.62 -21.74
C LYS A 99 -5.98 -3.02 -20.71
N TYR A 100 -6.16 -2.21 -19.68
CA TYR A 100 -7.14 -2.45 -18.60
C TYR A 100 -8.27 -1.43 -18.60
N SER A 101 -8.64 -0.94 -19.77
CA SER A 101 -9.67 0.08 -19.92
C SER A 101 -11.09 -0.44 -19.84
N ASP A 102 -11.31 -1.74 -19.96
CA ASP A 102 -12.64 -2.34 -19.90
C ASP A 102 -13.24 -2.27 -18.49
N ALA A 103 -14.56 -2.25 -18.43
CA ALA A 103 -15.27 -2.39 -17.17
C ALA A 103 -14.86 -3.71 -16.47
N ASN A 104 -14.83 -3.72 -15.16
CA ASN A 104 -14.38 -4.83 -14.32
C ASN A 104 -12.85 -5.05 -14.30
N CYS A 105 -12.06 -4.24 -15.03
CA CYS A 105 -10.63 -4.24 -14.88
C CYS A 105 -10.20 -3.41 -13.68
N VAL A 106 -9.14 -3.83 -12.99
CA VAL A 106 -8.53 -3.08 -11.89
C VAL A 106 -7.02 -3.02 -12.06
N LEU A 107 -6.48 -1.81 -11.93
CA LEU A 107 -5.04 -1.54 -11.92
C LEU A 107 -4.59 -1.14 -10.54
N VAL A 108 -3.53 -1.75 -10.04
CA VAL A 108 -2.87 -1.35 -8.80
C VAL A 108 -1.51 -0.77 -9.13
N PHE A 109 -1.27 0.45 -8.71
CA PHE A 109 0.05 1.07 -8.75
C PHE A 109 0.64 1.02 -7.35
N ASP A 110 1.59 0.12 -7.15
CA ASP A 110 2.21 -0.12 -5.85
C ASP A 110 3.63 0.43 -5.84
N ASP A 111 3.88 1.41 -4.97
CA ASP A 111 5.17 2.08 -4.87
C ASP A 111 5.64 2.68 -6.20
N CYS A 112 4.72 3.28 -6.93
CA CYS A 112 4.96 3.97 -8.20
C CYS A 112 4.97 5.49 -8.00
N ASP A 113 5.66 5.98 -6.99
CA ASP A 113 5.65 7.40 -6.62
C ASP A 113 6.14 8.32 -7.74
N SER A 114 7.01 7.84 -8.63
CA SER A 114 7.45 8.58 -9.81
C SER A 114 6.29 8.99 -10.73
N ILE A 115 5.24 8.18 -10.83
CA ILE A 115 4.03 8.50 -11.62
C ILE A 115 3.30 9.67 -10.96
N LEU A 116 3.20 9.68 -9.64
CA LEU A 116 2.53 10.75 -8.88
C LEU A 116 3.32 12.06 -8.90
N LEU A 117 4.61 12.02 -9.26
CA LEU A 117 5.50 13.17 -9.32
C LEU A 117 5.72 13.69 -10.74
N ASP A 118 5.12 13.08 -11.76
CA ASP A 118 5.26 13.45 -13.17
C ASP A 118 4.00 14.14 -13.71
N ASP A 119 4.15 15.33 -14.29
CA ASP A 119 3.02 16.13 -14.76
C ASP A 119 2.22 15.44 -15.88
N VAL A 120 2.91 14.79 -16.82
CA VAL A 120 2.25 14.10 -17.95
C VAL A 120 1.49 12.90 -17.44
N ALA A 121 2.11 12.09 -16.57
CA ALA A 121 1.47 10.93 -15.95
C ALA A 121 0.25 11.35 -15.12
N LEU A 122 0.37 12.42 -14.32
CA LEU A 122 -0.75 12.93 -13.51
C LEU A 122 -1.92 13.40 -14.38
N ASN A 123 -1.65 14.04 -15.52
CA ASN A 123 -2.72 14.44 -16.44
C ASN A 123 -3.45 13.24 -17.04
N LEU A 124 -2.73 12.17 -17.40
CA LEU A 124 -3.35 10.93 -17.84
C LEU A 124 -4.24 10.32 -16.75
N LEU A 125 -3.74 10.28 -15.50
CA LEU A 125 -4.50 9.76 -14.37
C LEU A 125 -5.72 10.61 -14.04
N LYS A 126 -5.62 11.92 -14.12
CA LYS A 126 -6.80 12.80 -13.93
C LYS A 126 -7.90 12.47 -14.94
N GLY A 127 -7.54 12.20 -16.19
CA GLY A 127 -8.48 11.77 -17.21
C GLY A 127 -9.11 10.41 -16.90
N ALA A 128 -8.30 9.45 -16.44
CA ALA A 128 -8.75 8.12 -16.07
C ALA A 128 -9.69 8.11 -14.85
N LEU A 129 -9.53 9.08 -13.95
CA LEU A 129 -10.24 9.13 -12.67
C LEU A 129 -11.29 10.23 -12.61
N ASP A 130 -11.57 10.89 -13.71
CA ASP A 130 -12.55 11.97 -13.78
C ASP A 130 -13.93 11.51 -13.26
N SER A 131 -14.64 12.44 -12.60
CA SER A 131 -15.95 12.17 -12.00
C SER A 131 -17.10 12.17 -13.04
N GLY A 132 -16.82 12.57 -14.28
CA GLY A 132 -17.80 12.57 -15.36
C GLY A 132 -18.32 11.17 -15.73
N LYS A 133 -19.40 11.13 -16.49
CA LYS A 133 -19.98 9.86 -16.97
C LYS A 133 -19.05 9.10 -17.90
N LYS A 134 -18.27 9.83 -18.71
CA LYS A 134 -17.35 9.27 -19.68
C LYS A 134 -15.94 9.76 -19.39
N ARG A 135 -15.05 8.82 -19.05
CA ARG A 135 -13.65 9.10 -18.77
C ARG A 135 -12.81 8.83 -20.00
N THR A 136 -12.36 9.89 -20.69
CA THR A 136 -11.60 9.79 -21.92
C THR A 136 -10.15 10.17 -21.64
N ILE A 137 -9.22 9.34 -22.11
CA ILE A 137 -7.78 9.56 -22.03
C ILE A 137 -7.24 9.74 -23.44
N SER A 138 -6.34 10.72 -23.64
CA SER A 138 -5.76 11.04 -24.93
C SER A 138 -4.24 11.10 -24.87
N TRP A 139 -3.59 10.64 -25.93
CA TRP A 139 -2.17 10.84 -26.18
C TRP A 139 -2.01 11.68 -27.42
N LEU A 140 -1.62 12.94 -27.25
CA LEU A 140 -1.65 13.95 -28.31
C LEU A 140 -0.38 14.00 -29.15
N SER A 141 0.65 13.24 -28.81
CA SER A 141 1.91 13.19 -29.56
C SER A 141 1.94 11.97 -30.45
N GLU A 142 2.60 12.06 -31.59
CA GLU A 142 2.84 10.89 -32.42
C GLU A 142 3.74 9.87 -31.71
N SER A 143 3.38 8.60 -31.79
CA SER A 143 4.15 7.49 -31.22
C SER A 143 4.11 6.28 -32.14
N SER A 144 5.28 5.90 -32.63
CA SER A 144 5.44 4.66 -33.41
C SER A 144 5.17 3.42 -32.57
N ALA A 145 5.47 3.45 -31.27
CA ALA A 145 5.19 2.33 -30.35
C ALA A 145 3.68 2.08 -30.19
N LEU A 146 2.88 3.14 -30.03
CA LEU A 146 1.43 3.02 -29.92
C LEU A 146 0.80 2.50 -31.22
N ARG A 147 1.28 2.97 -32.36
CA ARG A 147 0.80 2.51 -33.67
C ARG A 147 1.10 1.03 -33.90
N ARG A 148 2.30 0.57 -33.55
CA ARG A 148 2.69 -0.86 -33.69
C ARG A 148 1.83 -1.77 -32.84
N GLU A 149 1.41 -1.32 -31.65
CA GLU A 149 0.57 -2.10 -30.75
C GLU A 149 -0.93 -1.92 -31.03
N GLY A 150 -1.30 -1.09 -32.00
CA GLY A 150 -2.69 -0.81 -32.31
C GLY A 150 -3.43 -0.03 -31.23
N ILE A 151 -2.71 0.74 -30.41
CA ILE A 151 -3.31 1.55 -29.37
C ILE A 151 -3.74 2.90 -29.93
N PRO A 152 -5.03 3.28 -29.80
CA PRO A 152 -5.53 4.54 -30.32
C PRO A 152 -4.96 5.73 -29.52
N ASP A 153 -4.97 6.92 -30.13
CA ASP A 153 -4.58 8.17 -29.49
C ASP A 153 -5.63 8.71 -28.51
N ARG A 154 -6.79 8.08 -28.45
CA ARG A 154 -7.89 8.38 -27.53
C ARG A 154 -8.69 7.13 -27.22
N PHE A 155 -9.04 6.92 -25.98
CA PHE A 155 -9.93 5.83 -25.57
C PHE A 155 -10.70 6.19 -24.30
N GLU A 156 -11.80 5.48 -24.07
CA GLU A 156 -12.55 5.56 -22.81
C GLU A 156 -12.01 4.55 -21.81
N PHE A 157 -11.76 5.03 -20.58
CA PHE A 157 -11.31 4.19 -19.47
C PHE A 157 -12.48 3.88 -18.54
N LYS A 158 -12.80 2.60 -18.38
CA LYS A 158 -13.92 2.13 -17.55
C LYS A 158 -13.45 1.33 -16.33
N GLY A 159 -12.17 1.11 -16.18
CA GLY A 159 -11.59 0.35 -15.10
C GLY A 159 -11.53 1.10 -13.77
N SER A 160 -11.05 0.42 -12.75
CA SER A 160 -10.76 0.98 -11.44
C SER A 160 -9.27 1.04 -11.18
N VAL A 161 -8.84 1.97 -10.35
CA VAL A 161 -7.42 2.19 -10.04
C VAL A 161 -7.21 2.25 -8.53
N ILE A 162 -6.19 1.56 -8.06
CA ILE A 162 -5.75 1.60 -6.65
C ILE A 162 -4.30 2.06 -6.63
N PHE A 163 -4.02 3.13 -5.88
CA PHE A 163 -2.66 3.58 -5.59
C PHE A 163 -2.26 3.16 -4.19
N ILE A 164 -1.10 2.54 -4.06
CA ILE A 164 -0.49 2.23 -2.77
C ILE A 164 0.80 3.04 -2.68
N THR A 165 0.89 3.92 -1.70
CA THR A 165 2.00 4.86 -1.57
C THR A 165 2.45 5.03 -0.13
N ASN A 166 3.73 5.33 0.05
CA ASN A 166 4.30 5.76 1.33
C ASN A 166 4.29 7.28 1.49
N LEU A 167 3.90 8.02 0.44
CA LEU A 167 3.84 9.48 0.47
C LEU A 167 2.72 9.97 1.38
N LYS A 168 3.04 11.01 2.15
CA LYS A 168 2.05 11.81 2.89
C LYS A 168 1.83 13.10 2.12
N PHE A 169 0.67 13.23 1.50
CA PHE A 169 0.37 14.34 0.58
C PHE A 169 0.37 15.70 1.29
N ASP A 170 -0.09 15.75 2.54
CA ASP A 170 -0.13 16.96 3.36
C ASP A 170 1.25 17.46 3.81
N THR A 171 2.29 16.63 3.73
CA THR A 171 3.65 17.00 4.12
C THR A 171 4.56 17.39 2.95
N MET A 172 4.04 17.38 1.72
CA MET A 172 4.80 17.71 0.52
C MET A 172 5.18 19.21 0.48
N LYS A 173 6.47 19.49 0.19
CA LYS A 173 7.02 20.86 0.23
C LYS A 173 6.70 21.68 -1.02
N SER A 174 6.61 21.05 -2.19
CA SER A 174 6.31 21.73 -3.45
C SER A 174 4.83 22.08 -3.56
N GLN A 175 4.49 23.35 -3.70
CA GLN A 175 3.10 23.80 -3.88
C GLN A 175 2.48 23.23 -5.15
N LYS A 176 3.22 23.24 -6.25
CA LYS A 176 2.75 22.68 -7.53
C LYS A 176 2.39 21.20 -7.39
N LEU A 177 3.26 20.44 -6.72
CA LEU A 177 3.05 19.02 -6.49
C LEU A 177 1.86 18.77 -5.57
N ARG A 178 1.73 19.53 -4.48
CA ARG A 178 0.56 19.45 -3.59
C ARG A 178 -0.74 19.70 -4.35
N ASP A 179 -0.78 20.71 -5.20
CA ASP A 179 -1.96 21.03 -6.00
C ASP A 179 -2.34 19.89 -6.94
N HIS A 180 -1.37 19.24 -7.57
CA HIS A 180 -1.60 18.07 -8.42
C HIS A 180 -2.08 16.86 -7.62
N LEU A 181 -1.48 16.60 -6.47
CA LEU A 181 -1.86 15.48 -5.60
C LEU A 181 -3.24 15.72 -4.96
N ASP A 182 -3.56 16.95 -4.58
CA ASP A 182 -4.88 17.33 -4.09
C ASP A 182 -5.95 17.11 -5.16
N ALA A 183 -5.66 17.47 -6.40
CA ALA A 183 -6.56 17.24 -7.52
C ALA A 183 -6.80 15.74 -7.77
N LEU A 184 -5.76 14.92 -7.65
CA LEU A 184 -5.86 13.46 -7.74
C LEU A 184 -6.64 12.90 -6.55
N GLN A 185 -6.31 13.32 -5.34
CA GLN A 185 -6.95 12.88 -4.11
C GLN A 185 -8.46 13.20 -4.10
N SER A 186 -8.86 14.35 -4.64
CA SER A 186 -10.27 14.73 -4.74
C SER A 186 -11.09 13.79 -5.64
N ARG A 187 -10.43 13.08 -6.55
CA ARG A 187 -11.04 12.10 -7.45
C ARG A 187 -11.05 10.68 -6.90
N CYS A 188 -10.37 10.45 -5.79
CA CYS A 188 -10.15 9.13 -5.20
C CYS A 188 -10.75 9.07 -3.80
N HIS A 189 -11.12 7.87 -3.37
CA HIS A 189 -11.26 7.60 -1.94
C HIS A 189 -9.87 7.49 -1.33
N TYR A 190 -9.64 8.17 -0.23
CA TYR A 190 -8.33 8.23 0.43
C TYR A 190 -8.37 7.51 1.77
N LEU A 191 -7.53 6.50 1.91
CA LEU A 191 -7.37 5.75 3.16
C LEU A 191 -5.96 5.95 3.70
N ASP A 192 -5.86 6.66 4.82
CA ASP A 192 -4.63 6.78 5.60
C ASP A 192 -4.64 5.73 6.70
N LEU A 193 -3.69 4.80 6.65
CA LEU A 193 -3.60 3.72 7.63
C LEU A 193 -3.09 4.16 9.00
N THR A 194 -2.49 5.35 9.09
CA THR A 194 -2.10 6.01 10.36
C THR A 194 -1.27 5.10 11.29
N LEU A 195 -0.15 4.57 10.77
CA LEU A 195 0.79 3.75 11.52
C LEU A 195 2.11 4.52 11.70
N ASP A 196 2.03 5.64 12.42
CA ASP A 196 3.11 6.63 12.46
C ASP A 196 4.11 6.38 13.59
N THR A 197 3.70 5.73 14.68
CA THR A 197 4.56 5.49 15.83
C THR A 197 5.23 4.11 15.77
N MET A 198 6.37 3.98 16.43
CA MET A 198 7.04 2.69 16.62
C MET A 198 6.10 1.68 17.30
N ARG A 199 5.34 2.13 18.29
CA ARG A 199 4.38 1.29 19.01
C ARG A 199 3.28 0.74 18.07
N ASP A 200 2.74 1.58 17.19
CA ASP A 200 1.77 1.15 16.19
C ASP A 200 2.33 0.05 15.29
N LYS A 201 3.57 0.21 14.83
CA LYS A 201 4.24 -0.75 13.95
C LYS A 201 4.49 -2.08 14.65
N VAL A 202 4.96 -2.06 15.88
CA VAL A 202 5.18 -3.26 16.70
C VAL A 202 3.87 -4.00 16.90
N LEU A 203 2.80 -3.29 17.28
CA LEU A 203 1.49 -3.90 17.51
C LEU A 203 0.87 -4.45 16.23
N ARG A 204 1.11 -3.81 15.09
CA ARG A 204 0.68 -4.35 13.80
C ARG A 204 1.39 -5.68 13.48
N ILE A 205 2.70 -5.76 13.71
CA ILE A 205 3.46 -7.00 13.51
C ILE A 205 2.92 -8.12 14.43
N LYS A 206 2.69 -7.82 15.69
CA LYS A 206 2.07 -8.76 16.64
C LYS A 206 0.71 -9.24 16.16
N GLN A 207 -0.11 -8.35 15.63
CA GLN A 207 -1.45 -8.65 15.14
C GLN A 207 -1.40 -9.62 13.96
N ILE A 208 -0.53 -9.38 12.98
CA ILE A 208 -0.39 -10.24 11.79
C ILE A 208 0.22 -11.59 12.18
N ALA A 209 1.17 -11.61 13.10
CA ALA A 209 1.72 -12.86 13.64
C ALA A 209 0.65 -13.70 14.35
N LYS A 210 -0.17 -13.08 15.19
CA LYS A 210 -1.26 -13.73 15.90
C LYS A 210 -2.34 -14.27 14.96
N ASP A 211 -2.58 -13.61 13.84
CA ASP A 211 -3.52 -14.08 12.81
C ASP A 211 -2.98 -15.29 12.03
N GLY A 212 -1.73 -15.71 12.28
CA GLY A 212 -1.12 -16.85 11.62
C GLY A 212 -0.67 -16.58 10.18
N VAL A 213 -0.63 -15.32 9.75
CA VAL A 213 -0.32 -14.93 8.37
C VAL A 213 1.15 -14.60 8.17
N LEU A 214 1.80 -13.98 9.16
CA LEU A 214 3.16 -13.44 9.02
C LEU A 214 4.18 -14.51 8.64
N PHE A 215 4.17 -15.64 9.32
CA PHE A 215 5.12 -16.73 9.14
C PHE A 215 4.51 -17.95 8.45
N SER A 216 3.46 -17.78 7.66
CA SER A 216 2.73 -18.87 7.01
C SER A 216 3.59 -19.71 6.06
N ASP A 217 4.64 -19.11 5.46
CA ASP A 217 5.57 -19.82 4.58
C ASP A 217 6.70 -20.54 5.33
N TYR A 218 6.73 -20.42 6.66
CA TYR A 218 7.71 -21.06 7.54
C TYR A 218 7.03 -22.15 8.36
N ASP A 219 7.72 -23.25 8.53
CA ASP A 219 7.25 -24.35 9.39
C ASP A 219 7.71 -24.14 10.83
N PHE A 220 7.26 -23.03 11.43
CA PHE A 220 7.59 -22.65 12.80
C PHE A 220 6.50 -23.00 13.77
N GLU A 221 6.87 -23.61 14.92
CA GLU A 221 5.97 -23.71 16.06
C GLU A 221 5.62 -22.31 16.60
N PRO A 222 4.46 -22.16 17.25
CA PRO A 222 4.06 -20.86 17.82
C PRO A 222 5.10 -20.22 18.73
N VAL A 223 5.81 -21.00 19.51
CA VAL A 223 6.86 -20.49 20.42
C VAL A 223 8.01 -19.84 19.64
N VAL A 224 8.37 -20.35 18.47
CA VAL A 224 9.41 -19.76 17.60
C VAL A 224 8.93 -18.44 17.03
N GLN A 225 7.68 -18.37 16.60
CA GLN A 225 7.07 -17.14 16.09
C GLN A 225 7.07 -16.05 17.18
N ASP A 226 6.68 -16.41 18.39
CA ASP A 226 6.66 -15.49 19.54
C ASP A 226 8.08 -14.99 19.89
N GLU A 227 9.08 -15.86 19.83
CA GLU A 227 10.49 -15.47 20.07
C GLU A 227 10.98 -14.45 19.06
N ILE A 228 10.62 -14.58 17.78
CA ILE A 228 11.01 -13.63 16.72
C ILE A 228 10.35 -12.27 16.99
N VAL A 229 9.06 -12.24 17.25
CA VAL A 229 8.31 -11.01 17.51
C VAL A 229 8.81 -10.32 18.79
N GLU A 230 9.07 -11.08 19.85
CA GLU A 230 9.63 -10.57 21.10
C GLU A 230 11.04 -9.99 20.89
N PHE A 231 11.88 -10.65 20.11
CA PHE A 231 13.20 -10.13 19.74
C PHE A 231 13.09 -8.79 19.03
N MET A 232 12.16 -8.65 18.08
CA MET A 232 11.93 -7.39 17.37
C MET A 232 11.46 -6.29 18.31
N GLU A 233 10.53 -6.57 19.19
CA GLU A 233 10.02 -5.60 20.18
C GLU A 233 11.12 -5.15 21.13
N SER A 234 11.90 -6.09 21.66
CA SER A 234 13.00 -5.79 22.58
C SER A 234 14.12 -4.97 21.93
N ASN A 235 14.26 -5.06 20.61
CA ASN A 235 15.29 -4.36 19.84
C ASN A 235 14.70 -3.26 18.92
N GLN A 236 13.52 -2.77 19.21
CA GLN A 236 12.81 -1.83 18.35
C GLN A 236 13.60 -0.56 18.02
N ASN A 237 14.43 -0.10 18.95
CA ASN A 237 15.25 1.11 18.75
C ASN A 237 16.56 0.82 18.01
N ARG A 238 16.94 -0.43 17.88
CA ARG A 238 18.20 -0.86 17.24
C ARG A 238 18.02 -1.40 15.83
N LEU A 239 16.86 -2.00 15.52
CA LEU A 239 16.58 -2.51 14.19
C LEU A 239 16.53 -1.37 13.17
N ARG A 240 17.01 -1.65 11.95
CA ARG A 240 17.00 -0.66 10.86
C ARG A 240 15.60 -0.23 10.47
N GLU A 241 14.64 -1.12 10.55
CA GLU A 241 13.24 -0.83 10.33
C GLU A 241 12.36 -1.75 11.18
N MET A 242 11.17 -1.28 11.48
CA MET A 242 10.14 -2.08 12.13
C MET A 242 9.05 -2.36 11.09
N SER A 243 9.15 -3.51 10.43
CA SER A 243 8.32 -3.86 9.28
C SER A 243 8.11 -5.36 9.17
N LEU A 244 7.12 -5.77 8.39
CA LEU A 244 6.90 -7.17 8.04
C LEU A 244 8.10 -7.74 7.27
N ARG A 245 8.72 -6.94 6.42
CA ARG A 245 9.93 -7.34 5.69
C ARG A 245 11.06 -7.68 6.64
N MET A 246 11.27 -6.88 7.68
CA MET A 246 12.27 -7.15 8.71
C MET A 246 11.95 -8.46 9.46
N ALA A 247 10.69 -8.69 9.81
CA ALA A 247 10.27 -9.94 10.45
C ALA A 247 10.61 -11.16 9.61
N LEU A 248 10.39 -11.09 8.29
CA LEU A 248 10.72 -12.19 7.38
C LEU A 248 12.22 -12.39 7.20
N LYS A 249 13.02 -11.32 7.20
CA LYS A 249 14.48 -11.43 7.22
C LYS A 249 14.98 -12.17 8.47
N ILE A 250 14.43 -11.84 9.61
CA ILE A 250 14.79 -12.50 10.88
C ILE A 250 14.31 -13.96 10.87
N ALA A 251 13.13 -14.23 10.30
CA ALA A 251 12.64 -15.59 10.13
C ALA A 251 13.58 -16.44 9.27
N ASP A 252 14.13 -15.87 8.19
CA ASP A 252 15.12 -16.55 7.35
C ASP A 252 16.37 -16.92 8.15
N LEU A 253 16.85 -16.03 9.01
CA LEU A 253 17.99 -16.29 9.89
C LEU A 253 17.66 -17.40 10.90
N ARG A 254 16.47 -17.36 11.51
CA ARG A 254 16.03 -18.40 12.44
C ARG A 254 15.96 -19.77 11.77
N LYS A 255 15.47 -19.81 10.55
CA LYS A 255 15.38 -21.04 9.77
C LYS A 255 16.75 -21.62 9.44
N SER A 256 17.69 -20.77 9.02
CA SER A 256 19.03 -21.20 8.59
C SER A 256 20.02 -21.38 9.74
N PHE A 257 19.86 -20.62 10.83
CA PHE A 257 20.80 -20.56 11.95
C PHE A 257 20.10 -20.66 13.30
N ALA A 258 19.37 -21.78 13.51
CA ALA A 258 18.54 -21.98 14.69
C ALA A 258 19.26 -21.77 16.03
N GLY A 259 20.57 -22.09 16.10
CA GLY A 259 21.34 -21.98 17.33
C GLY A 259 21.91 -20.60 17.63
N ASN A 260 22.06 -19.74 16.62
CA ASN A 260 22.68 -18.41 16.75
C ASN A 260 22.05 -17.31 15.89
N TRP A 261 20.77 -17.47 15.56
CA TRP A 261 20.06 -16.50 14.70
C TRP A 261 20.01 -15.08 15.29
N LYS A 262 19.92 -14.95 16.62
CA LYS A 262 19.92 -13.63 17.30
C LYS A 262 21.20 -12.88 17.04
N ARG A 263 22.34 -13.56 17.14
CA ARG A 263 23.66 -12.98 16.85
C ARG A 263 23.76 -12.56 15.38
N MET A 264 23.25 -13.38 14.47
CA MET A 264 23.21 -13.05 13.04
C MET A 264 22.33 -11.81 12.79
N ALA A 265 21.17 -11.74 13.42
CA ALA A 265 20.28 -10.58 13.31
C ALA A 265 20.89 -9.30 13.89
N GLU A 266 21.58 -9.39 15.01
CA GLU A 266 22.28 -8.24 15.60
C GLU A 266 23.31 -7.64 14.65
N THR A 267 24.01 -8.48 13.89
CA THR A 267 25.02 -8.05 12.93
C THR A 267 24.42 -7.53 11.63
N THR A 268 23.36 -8.16 11.11
CA THR A 268 22.86 -7.91 9.75
C THR A 268 21.62 -7.03 9.69
N CYS A 269 20.85 -6.94 10.77
CA CYS A 269 19.55 -6.24 10.79
C CYS A 269 19.52 -4.97 11.63
N MET A 270 20.59 -4.67 12.35
CA MET A 270 20.65 -3.54 13.27
C MET A 270 21.39 -2.35 12.68
N LYS A 271 21.05 -1.15 13.19
CA LYS A 271 21.76 0.10 12.86
C LYS A 271 23.19 -0.01 13.33
N SER A 272 24.11 0.64 12.61
CA SER A 272 25.48 0.82 13.08
C SER A 272 25.50 1.60 14.38
N ALA A 273 26.36 1.19 15.28
CA ALA A 273 26.53 1.86 16.58
C ALA A 273 27.10 3.28 16.41
#